data_13fc06541ddff406d15d161396da12e4
#
_entry.id   13fc06541ddff406d15d161396da12e4
#
_cell.length_a   1.000
_cell.length_b   1.000
_cell.length_c   1.000
_cell.angle_alpha   90.00
_cell.angle_beta   90.00
_cell.angle_gamma   90.00
#
_symmetry.space_group_name_H-M   'P 1'
#
loop_
_entity.id
_entity.type
_entity.pdbx_description
1 polymer ?
#
loop_
_entity_poly.entity_id
_entity_poly.type
_entity_poly.pdbx_seq_one_letter_code
_entity_poly.pdbx_strand_id
1 'polypeptide(L)'
;VRCSWDKIIKEYMKRRILLLALCLLSLTAFAQDRSALRDSLSAAVDRLGYYPDSTDLRLRKASWNIELGQWQYAKDEYDYVLKREPRNIAALFYRAFVNEKMKRYGFARLDYETLLSVVPGNFEGRLGLALLNQKDHHYTEALDNINILVSQYPDSAVAYAARGGMEAERNMLDLAEYDFGKAIELAPDNTEYRLNRVDVRLRMKRKDEAREDLDEMVKRGVSRANLADWYAKCR
;
A
#
# COMPACT_ATOMS: atom_id res chain seq x y z
N VAL A 1 -13.83 -42.84 -32.43
CA VAL A 1 -12.65 -42.12 -31.90
C VAL A 1 -12.61 -40.65 -32.38
N ARG A 2 -13.02 -40.36 -33.63
CA ARG A 2 -13.02 -38.95 -34.14
C ARG A 2 -14.01 -38.01 -33.40
N CYS A 3 -15.14 -38.54 -32.94
CA CYS A 3 -16.19 -37.72 -32.28
C CYS A 3 -15.83 -37.18 -30.89
N SER A 4 -14.83 -37.74 -30.22
CA SER A 4 -14.37 -37.31 -28.88
C SER A 4 -13.43 -36.07 -28.94
N TRP A 5 -12.56 -36.04 -29.94
CA TRP A 5 -11.58 -34.94 -30.10
C TRP A 5 -12.23 -33.60 -30.46
N ASP A 6 -13.25 -33.61 -31.34
CA ASP A 6 -13.98 -32.40 -31.75
C ASP A 6 -14.73 -31.76 -30.56
N LYS A 7 -15.23 -32.56 -29.61
CA LYS A 7 -15.86 -32.06 -28.39
C LYS A 7 -14.83 -31.39 -27.45
N ILE A 8 -13.67 -32.00 -27.27
CA ILE A 8 -12.59 -31.47 -26.42
C ILE A 8 -12.06 -30.17 -27.00
N ILE A 9 -11.84 -30.08 -28.30
CA ILE A 9 -11.38 -28.89 -28.98
C ILE A 9 -12.43 -27.76 -28.88
N LYS A 10 -13.70 -28.01 -29.06
CA LYS A 10 -14.78 -27.05 -28.88
C LYS A 10 -14.89 -26.52 -27.45
N GLU A 11 -14.73 -27.37 -26.44
CA GLU A 11 -14.76 -26.97 -25.02
C GLU A 11 -13.54 -26.12 -24.66
N TYR A 12 -12.37 -26.50 -25.16
CA TYR A 12 -11.13 -25.72 -24.99
C TYR A 12 -11.20 -24.34 -25.67
N MET A 13 -11.74 -24.29 -26.87
CA MET A 13 -11.98 -23.03 -27.61
C MET A 13 -12.98 -22.13 -26.87
N LYS A 14 -14.09 -22.68 -26.37
CA LYS A 14 -15.08 -21.93 -25.58
C LYS A 14 -14.46 -21.33 -24.31
N ARG A 15 -13.64 -22.10 -23.58
CA ARG A 15 -12.93 -21.60 -22.38
C ARG A 15 -11.96 -20.47 -22.70
N ARG A 16 -11.21 -20.56 -23.79
CA ARG A 16 -10.31 -19.48 -24.24
C ARG A 16 -11.07 -18.23 -24.68
N ILE A 17 -12.17 -18.38 -25.40
CA ILE A 17 -13.02 -17.24 -25.80
C ILE A 17 -13.62 -16.58 -24.55
N LEU A 18 -14.06 -17.35 -23.56
CA LEU A 18 -14.59 -16.82 -22.29
C LEU A 18 -13.52 -16.06 -21.50
N LEU A 19 -12.30 -16.58 -21.42
CA LEU A 19 -11.18 -15.91 -20.76
C LEU A 19 -10.79 -14.61 -21.48
N LEU A 20 -10.74 -14.60 -22.82
CA LEU A 20 -10.48 -13.41 -23.60
C LEU A 20 -11.60 -12.36 -23.45
N ALA A 21 -12.86 -12.80 -23.40
CA ALA A 21 -13.99 -11.91 -23.14
C ALA A 21 -13.93 -11.27 -21.76
N LEU A 22 -13.57 -12.04 -20.72
CA LEU A 22 -13.37 -11.53 -19.35
C LEU A 22 -12.22 -10.54 -19.27
N CYS A 23 -11.09 -10.80 -19.96
CA CYS A 23 -9.98 -9.87 -20.05
C CYS A 23 -10.37 -8.58 -20.79
N LEU A 24 -11.16 -8.66 -21.87
CA LEU A 24 -11.65 -7.50 -22.59
C LEU A 24 -12.63 -6.67 -21.74
N LEU A 25 -13.51 -7.30 -20.98
CA LEU A 25 -14.43 -6.62 -20.06
C LEU A 25 -13.68 -5.89 -18.95
N SER A 26 -12.63 -6.50 -18.38
CA SER A 26 -11.81 -5.83 -17.37
C SER A 26 -11.03 -4.64 -17.93
N LEU A 27 -10.53 -4.74 -19.16
CA LEU A 27 -9.84 -3.65 -19.85
C LEU A 27 -10.78 -2.48 -20.16
N THR A 28 -12.03 -2.77 -20.57
CA THR A 28 -13.02 -1.71 -20.84
C THR A 28 -13.48 -1.01 -19.58
N ALA A 29 -13.70 -1.74 -18.47
CA ALA A 29 -14.05 -1.17 -17.17
C ALA A 29 -12.94 -0.24 -16.66
N PHE A 30 -11.67 -0.67 -16.74
CA PHE A 30 -10.52 0.16 -16.37
C PHE A 30 -10.35 1.39 -17.27
N ALA A 31 -10.60 1.26 -18.57
CA ALA A 31 -10.56 2.38 -19.50
C ALA A 31 -11.68 3.40 -19.24
N GLN A 32 -12.87 2.93 -18.88
CA GLN A 32 -14.02 3.76 -18.55
C GLN A 32 -13.81 4.54 -17.24
N ASP A 33 -13.21 3.92 -16.22
CA ASP A 33 -12.86 4.56 -14.97
C ASP A 33 -11.83 5.69 -15.18
N ARG A 34 -10.80 5.45 -16.00
CA ARG A 34 -9.84 6.50 -16.37
C ARG A 34 -10.44 7.62 -17.22
N SER A 35 -11.47 7.35 -18.00
CA SER A 35 -12.20 8.41 -18.75
C SER A 35 -12.95 9.32 -17.78
N ALA A 36 -13.70 8.75 -16.82
CA ALA A 36 -14.42 9.51 -15.82
C ALA A 36 -13.50 10.41 -14.97
N LEU A 37 -12.29 9.92 -14.64
CA LEU A 37 -11.29 10.74 -13.95
C LEU A 37 -10.82 11.94 -14.79
N ARG A 38 -10.62 11.75 -16.12
CA ARG A 38 -10.23 12.83 -17.03
C ARG A 38 -11.33 13.87 -17.19
N ASP A 39 -12.59 13.42 -17.24
CA ASP A 39 -13.75 14.32 -17.33
C ASP A 39 -13.87 15.16 -16.05
N SER A 40 -13.64 14.53 -14.89
CA SER A 40 -13.58 15.20 -13.57
C SER A 40 -12.44 16.24 -13.51
N LEU A 41 -11.27 15.91 -14.06
CA LEU A 41 -10.14 16.83 -14.18
C LEU A 41 -10.49 18.04 -15.07
N SER A 42 -11.09 17.79 -16.22
CA SER A 42 -11.51 18.86 -17.15
C SER A 42 -12.49 19.81 -16.48
N ALA A 43 -13.53 19.25 -15.83
CA ALA A 43 -14.50 20.04 -15.09
C ALA A 43 -13.88 20.85 -13.93
N ALA A 44 -12.87 20.30 -13.24
CA ALA A 44 -12.16 21.03 -12.21
C ALA A 44 -11.31 22.17 -12.78
N VAL A 45 -10.69 21.97 -13.93
CA VAL A 45 -9.92 23.04 -14.62
C VAL A 45 -10.84 24.20 -14.99
N ASP A 46 -12.01 23.90 -15.57
CA ASP A 46 -13.01 24.92 -15.93
C ASP A 46 -13.47 25.69 -14.70
N ARG A 47 -13.79 25.00 -13.62
CA ARG A 47 -14.21 25.63 -12.36
C ARG A 47 -13.10 26.46 -11.71
N LEU A 48 -11.85 26.05 -11.80
CA LEU A 48 -10.69 26.82 -11.31
C LEU A 48 -10.49 28.11 -12.11
N GLY A 49 -10.98 28.19 -13.35
CA GLY A 49 -11.04 29.45 -14.10
C GLY A 49 -11.90 30.51 -13.43
N TYR A 50 -12.98 30.10 -12.75
CA TYR A 50 -13.85 30.99 -11.99
C TYR A 50 -13.44 31.15 -10.51
N TYR A 51 -12.86 30.11 -9.92
CA TYR A 51 -12.45 30.05 -8.52
C TYR A 51 -10.98 29.63 -8.40
N PRO A 52 -10.03 30.46 -8.85
CA PRO A 52 -8.62 30.06 -8.97
C PRO A 52 -7.97 29.71 -7.62
N ASP A 53 -8.50 30.22 -6.52
CA ASP A 53 -7.98 30.10 -5.18
C ASP A 53 -8.68 29.01 -4.34
N SER A 54 -9.57 28.21 -4.96
CA SER A 54 -10.29 27.17 -4.25
C SER A 54 -9.35 26.01 -3.86
N THR A 55 -8.95 25.98 -2.59
CA THR A 55 -8.13 24.90 -2.00
C THR A 55 -8.77 23.53 -2.23
N ASP A 56 -10.08 23.39 -1.98
CA ASP A 56 -10.80 22.12 -2.16
C ASP A 56 -10.73 21.60 -3.59
N LEU A 57 -10.97 22.46 -4.59
CA LEU A 57 -10.86 22.07 -6.00
C LEU A 57 -9.45 21.65 -6.39
N ARG A 58 -8.43 22.33 -5.87
CA ARG A 58 -7.03 21.98 -6.12
C ARG A 58 -6.63 20.67 -5.50
N LEU A 59 -7.05 20.42 -4.26
CA LEU A 59 -6.79 19.15 -3.58
C LEU A 59 -7.46 17.97 -4.32
N ARG A 60 -8.71 18.14 -4.77
CA ARG A 60 -9.41 17.13 -5.59
C ARG A 60 -8.71 16.91 -6.93
N LYS A 61 -8.35 17.99 -7.64
CA LYS A 61 -7.62 17.90 -8.90
C LYS A 61 -6.30 17.15 -8.71
N ALA A 62 -5.57 17.44 -7.63
CA ALA A 62 -4.34 16.74 -7.29
C ALA A 62 -4.57 15.25 -7.04
N SER A 63 -5.64 14.86 -6.31
CA SER A 63 -5.94 13.45 -6.06
C SER A 63 -6.23 12.68 -7.36
N TRP A 64 -7.00 13.24 -8.30
CA TRP A 64 -7.23 12.62 -9.60
C TRP A 64 -5.96 12.50 -10.44
N ASN A 65 -5.05 13.48 -10.35
CA ASN A 65 -3.73 13.39 -10.99
C ASN A 65 -2.90 12.25 -10.39
N ILE A 66 -2.98 12.00 -9.06
CA ILE A 66 -2.35 10.85 -8.41
C ILE A 66 -2.90 9.53 -8.98
N GLU A 67 -4.22 9.38 -9.06
CA GLU A 67 -4.88 8.18 -9.59
C GLU A 67 -4.51 7.92 -11.06
N LEU A 68 -4.30 8.97 -11.83
CA LEU A 68 -3.83 8.88 -13.21
C LEU A 68 -2.31 8.68 -13.34
N GLY A 69 -1.55 8.71 -12.25
CA GLY A 69 -0.09 8.61 -12.25
C GLY A 69 0.61 9.89 -12.74
N GLN A 70 -0.09 11.00 -12.78
CA GLN A 70 0.39 12.30 -13.26
C GLN A 70 1.05 13.08 -12.11
N TRP A 71 2.15 12.52 -11.59
CA TRP A 71 2.81 12.97 -10.36
C TRP A 71 3.21 14.45 -10.36
N GLN A 72 3.74 14.96 -11.47
CA GLN A 72 4.15 16.36 -11.55
C GLN A 72 2.94 17.30 -11.45
N TYR A 73 1.84 17.01 -12.16
CA TYR A 73 0.62 17.83 -12.07
C TYR A 73 0.00 17.79 -10.67
N ALA A 74 0.01 16.64 -10.01
CA ALA A 74 -0.43 16.55 -8.62
C ALA A 74 0.42 17.43 -7.70
N LYS A 75 1.75 17.35 -7.85
CA LYS A 75 2.68 18.16 -7.06
C LYS A 75 2.44 19.66 -7.25
N ASP A 76 2.25 20.12 -8.49
CA ASP A 76 2.05 21.52 -8.79
C ASP A 76 0.81 22.11 -8.10
N GLU A 77 -0.28 21.31 -8.01
CA GLU A 77 -1.47 21.71 -7.27
C GLU A 77 -1.22 21.80 -5.75
N TYR A 78 -0.48 20.82 -5.18
CA TYR A 78 -0.11 20.88 -3.76
C TYR A 78 0.84 22.04 -3.46
N ASP A 79 1.78 22.33 -4.35
CA ASP A 79 2.66 23.50 -4.22
C ASP A 79 1.86 24.80 -4.19
N TYR A 80 0.85 24.91 -5.04
CA TYR A 80 -0.03 26.08 -5.05
C TYR A 80 -0.80 26.22 -3.73
N VAL A 81 -1.36 25.12 -3.20
CA VAL A 81 -2.05 25.12 -1.93
C VAL A 81 -1.10 25.53 -0.80
N LEU A 82 0.07 24.89 -0.73
CA LEU A 82 1.04 25.14 0.36
C LEU A 82 1.72 26.51 0.32
N LYS A 83 1.72 27.16 -0.82
CA LYS A 83 2.16 28.58 -0.93
C LYS A 83 1.22 29.52 -0.16
N ARG A 84 -0.08 29.18 -0.07
CA ARG A 84 -1.11 29.99 0.59
C ARG A 84 -1.44 29.50 1.99
N GLU A 85 -1.44 28.19 2.15
CA GLU A 85 -1.74 27.48 3.38
C GLU A 85 -0.54 26.58 3.77
N PRO A 86 0.59 27.13 4.26
CA PRO A 86 1.83 26.37 4.50
C PRO A 86 1.68 25.21 5.49
N ARG A 87 0.59 25.21 6.28
CA ARG A 87 0.27 24.19 7.28
C ARG A 87 -0.92 23.31 6.90
N ASN A 88 -1.31 23.29 5.65
CA ASN A 88 -2.39 22.41 5.19
C ASN A 88 -1.94 20.96 5.24
N ILE A 89 -2.49 20.21 6.21
CA ILE A 89 -2.09 18.83 6.54
C ILE A 89 -2.28 17.89 5.35
N ALA A 90 -3.41 17.98 4.64
CA ALA A 90 -3.68 17.14 3.48
C ALA A 90 -2.66 17.41 2.36
N ALA A 91 -2.41 18.69 2.06
CA ALA A 91 -1.44 19.05 1.03
C ALA A 91 -0.01 18.62 1.38
N LEU A 92 0.42 18.75 2.63
CA LEU A 92 1.72 18.26 3.10
C LEU A 92 1.83 16.75 2.96
N PHE A 93 0.84 16.00 3.44
CA PHE A 93 0.84 14.55 3.38
C PHE A 93 0.91 14.01 1.95
N TYR A 94 0.01 14.50 1.10
CA TYR A 94 -0.06 14.01 -0.28
C TYR A 94 1.09 14.53 -1.16
N ARG A 95 1.64 15.73 -0.90
CA ARG A 95 2.86 16.18 -1.59
C ARG A 95 4.06 15.33 -1.20
N ALA A 96 4.19 14.95 0.08
CA ALA A 96 5.20 14.01 0.52
C ALA A 96 5.10 12.68 -0.22
N PHE A 97 3.89 12.10 -0.29
CA PHE A 97 3.62 10.88 -1.05
C PHE A 97 4.00 11.02 -2.53
N VAL A 98 3.62 12.12 -3.18
CA VAL A 98 3.96 12.38 -4.58
C VAL A 98 5.47 12.54 -4.78
N ASN A 99 6.14 13.28 -3.90
CA ASN A 99 7.60 13.42 -3.93
C ASN A 99 8.30 12.06 -3.74
N GLU A 100 7.77 11.17 -2.89
CA GLU A 100 8.27 9.80 -2.74
C GLU A 100 8.12 9.00 -4.05
N LYS A 101 6.96 9.06 -4.73
CA LYS A 101 6.75 8.41 -6.03
C LYS A 101 7.70 8.93 -7.11
N MET A 102 8.06 10.20 -7.03
CA MET A 102 9.05 10.85 -7.90
C MET A 102 10.50 10.61 -7.45
N LYS A 103 10.74 9.80 -6.41
CA LYS A 103 12.05 9.52 -5.80
C LYS A 103 12.74 10.79 -5.26
N ARG A 104 11.99 11.82 -4.92
CA ARG A 104 12.47 13.08 -4.32
C ARG A 104 12.39 12.96 -2.79
N TYR A 105 13.13 12.03 -2.22
CA TYR A 105 12.99 11.61 -0.82
C TYR A 105 13.26 12.75 0.19
N GLY A 106 14.24 13.60 -0.07
CA GLY A 106 14.51 14.76 0.79
C GLY A 106 13.34 15.75 0.90
N PHE A 107 12.65 16.01 -0.22
CA PHE A 107 11.43 16.84 -0.21
C PHE A 107 10.25 16.16 0.48
N ALA A 108 10.09 14.86 0.27
CA ALA A 108 9.05 14.09 0.94
C ALA A 108 9.26 14.09 2.47
N ARG A 109 10.51 13.93 2.93
CA ARG A 109 10.88 13.99 4.36
C ARG A 109 10.52 15.33 4.96
N LEU A 110 10.91 16.44 4.30
CA LEU A 110 10.59 17.79 4.76
C LEU A 110 9.09 18.02 4.93
N ASP A 111 8.28 17.52 4.00
CA ASP A 111 6.82 17.64 4.06
C ASP A 111 6.22 16.85 5.24
N TYR A 112 6.67 15.59 5.46
CA TYR A 112 6.23 14.81 6.63
C TYR A 112 6.70 15.44 7.95
N GLU A 113 7.93 15.93 8.03
CA GLU A 113 8.44 16.62 9.23
C GLU A 113 7.65 17.90 9.50
N THR A 114 7.34 18.66 8.46
CA THR A 114 6.49 19.87 8.58
C THR A 114 5.10 19.49 9.07
N LEU A 115 4.48 18.45 8.52
CA LEU A 115 3.19 17.94 8.98
C LEU A 115 3.23 17.56 10.46
N LEU A 116 4.26 16.83 10.89
CA LEU A 116 4.44 16.41 12.28
C LEU A 116 4.77 17.54 13.23
N SER A 117 5.34 18.66 12.74
CA SER A 117 5.51 19.88 13.53
C SER A 117 4.17 20.57 13.82
N VAL A 118 3.19 20.41 12.92
CA VAL A 118 1.82 20.97 13.09
C VAL A 118 0.94 20.02 13.91
N VAL A 119 1.03 18.72 13.65
CA VAL A 119 0.25 17.67 14.32
C VAL A 119 1.18 16.55 14.75
N PRO A 120 1.85 16.65 15.91
CA PRO A 120 2.85 15.67 16.38
C PRO A 120 2.32 14.22 16.52
N GLY A 121 1.01 14.08 16.79
CA GLY A 121 0.32 12.78 16.90
C GLY A 121 -0.30 12.28 15.59
N ASN A 122 0.05 12.81 14.44
CA ASN A 122 -0.51 12.32 13.19
C ASN A 122 0.07 10.95 12.84
N PHE A 123 -0.79 9.93 12.86
CA PHE A 123 -0.42 8.52 12.63
C PHE A 123 0.16 8.33 11.22
N GLU A 124 -0.59 8.77 10.21
CA GLU A 124 -0.25 8.58 8.80
C GLU A 124 1.04 9.30 8.43
N GLY A 125 1.22 10.51 8.91
CA GLY A 125 2.43 11.31 8.70
C GLY A 125 3.66 10.65 9.31
N ARG A 126 3.55 10.13 10.55
CA ARG A 126 4.66 9.44 11.21
C ARG A 126 4.97 8.08 10.58
N LEU A 127 3.95 7.33 10.20
CA LEU A 127 4.12 6.07 9.46
C LEU A 127 4.78 6.33 8.10
N GLY A 128 4.28 7.34 7.37
CA GLY A 128 4.86 7.74 6.09
C GLY A 128 6.33 8.15 6.20
N LEU A 129 6.70 8.93 7.23
CA LEU A 129 8.09 9.31 7.49
C LEU A 129 8.97 8.09 7.83
N ALA A 130 8.47 7.17 8.66
CA ALA A 130 9.19 5.95 9.02
C ALA A 130 9.47 5.08 7.78
N LEU A 131 8.44 4.82 6.96
CA LEU A 131 8.57 4.03 5.73
C LEU A 131 9.46 4.71 4.68
N LEU A 132 9.37 6.04 4.55
CA LEU A 132 10.24 6.82 3.68
C LEU A 132 11.71 6.70 4.11
N ASN A 133 12.00 6.86 5.41
CA ASN A 133 13.34 6.74 5.95
C ASN A 133 13.90 5.32 5.76
N GLN A 134 13.10 4.26 5.95
CA GLN A 134 13.48 2.88 5.64
C GLN A 134 13.87 2.74 4.17
N LYS A 135 13.06 3.26 3.26
CA LYS A 135 13.27 3.20 1.82
C LYS A 135 14.49 3.98 1.34
N ASP A 136 14.79 5.08 2.02
CA ASP A 136 15.93 5.97 1.75
C ASP A 136 17.18 5.59 2.58
N HIS A 137 17.17 4.39 3.19
CA HIS A 137 18.26 3.82 3.99
C HIS A 137 18.65 4.62 5.25
N HIS A 138 17.79 5.51 5.72
CA HIS A 138 17.89 6.19 7.02
C HIS A 138 17.30 5.32 8.13
N TYR A 139 17.94 4.18 8.38
CA TYR A 139 17.38 3.10 9.20
C TYR A 139 17.18 3.47 10.67
N THR A 140 18.04 4.29 11.25
CA THR A 140 17.93 4.73 12.64
C THR A 140 16.70 5.59 12.81
N GLU A 141 16.54 6.61 11.96
CA GLU A 141 15.39 7.50 11.96
C GLU A 141 14.08 6.77 11.64
N ALA A 142 14.14 5.73 10.79
CA ALA A 142 13.00 4.87 10.50
C ALA A 142 12.54 4.15 11.77
N LEU A 143 13.46 3.50 12.49
CA LEU A 143 13.16 2.80 13.74
C LEU A 143 12.70 3.75 14.86
N ASP A 144 13.29 4.92 14.98
CA ASP A 144 12.88 5.92 15.97
C ASP A 144 11.42 6.36 15.72
N ASN A 145 11.08 6.68 14.48
CA ASN A 145 9.71 7.08 14.12
C ASN A 145 8.70 5.95 14.35
N ILE A 146 9.02 4.72 13.97
CA ILE A 146 8.08 3.61 14.16
C ILE A 146 7.96 3.20 15.63
N ASN A 147 9.00 3.31 16.44
CA ASN A 147 8.94 3.09 17.88
C ASN A 147 8.05 4.12 18.59
N ILE A 148 8.17 5.41 18.20
CA ILE A 148 7.25 6.44 18.69
C ILE A 148 5.81 6.08 18.31
N LEU A 149 5.57 5.62 17.08
CA LEU A 149 4.25 5.25 16.61
C LEU A 149 3.64 4.10 17.42
N VAL A 150 4.40 3.02 17.63
CA VAL A 150 3.97 1.87 18.46
C VAL A 150 3.68 2.31 19.90
N SER A 151 4.50 3.22 20.45
CA SER A 151 4.30 3.75 21.81
C SER A 151 3.04 4.60 21.92
N GLN A 152 2.74 5.43 20.90
CA GLN A 152 1.57 6.29 20.88
C GLN A 152 0.27 5.53 20.56
N TYR A 153 0.37 4.42 19.81
CA TYR A 153 -0.76 3.63 19.33
C TYR A 153 -0.55 2.13 19.63
N PRO A 154 -0.54 1.74 20.91
CA PRO A 154 -0.25 0.36 21.32
C PRO A 154 -1.27 -0.67 20.82
N ASP A 155 -2.45 -0.23 20.40
CA ASP A 155 -3.52 -1.09 19.85
C ASP A 155 -3.53 -1.09 18.32
N SER A 156 -2.51 -0.54 17.66
CA SER A 156 -2.44 -0.49 16.22
C SER A 156 -1.70 -1.70 15.63
N ALA A 157 -2.43 -2.65 15.06
CA ALA A 157 -1.85 -3.76 14.31
C ALA A 157 -0.92 -3.30 13.18
N VAL A 158 -1.26 -2.19 12.52
CA VAL A 158 -0.47 -1.60 11.43
C VAL A 158 0.89 -1.12 11.92
N ALA A 159 0.95 -0.49 13.11
CA ALA A 159 2.20 0.01 13.66
C ALA A 159 3.17 -1.13 13.98
N TYR A 160 2.69 -2.20 14.63
CA TYR A 160 3.48 -3.40 14.88
C TYR A 160 3.91 -4.09 13.59
N ALA A 161 2.99 -4.29 12.63
CA ALA A 161 3.33 -4.92 11.36
C ALA A 161 4.38 -4.13 10.57
N ALA A 162 4.31 -2.79 10.58
CA ALA A 162 5.30 -1.94 9.94
C ALA A 162 6.67 -2.06 10.60
N ARG A 163 6.73 -2.06 11.96
CA ARG A 163 7.98 -2.25 12.70
C ARG A 163 8.56 -3.63 12.45
N GLY A 164 7.74 -4.68 12.54
CA GLY A 164 8.17 -6.05 12.23
C GLY A 164 8.72 -6.20 10.81
N GLY A 165 8.13 -5.51 9.83
CA GLY A 165 8.66 -5.45 8.46
C GLY A 165 10.06 -4.82 8.39
N MET A 166 10.26 -3.67 9.05
CA MET A 166 11.56 -2.99 9.12
C MET A 166 12.61 -3.86 9.82
N GLU A 167 12.24 -4.54 10.90
CA GLU A 167 13.11 -5.45 11.65
C GLU A 167 13.48 -6.68 10.81
N ALA A 168 12.51 -7.26 10.09
CA ALA A 168 12.75 -8.39 9.20
C ALA A 168 13.75 -8.04 8.08
N GLU A 169 13.60 -6.87 7.44
CA GLU A 169 14.55 -6.40 6.42
C GLU A 169 15.97 -6.27 6.97
N ARG A 170 16.12 -5.91 8.25
CA ARG A 170 17.41 -5.82 8.94
C ARG A 170 17.88 -7.12 9.56
N ASN A 171 17.21 -8.23 9.26
CA ASN A 171 17.50 -9.55 9.81
C ASN A 171 17.39 -9.66 11.33
N MET A 172 16.62 -8.77 11.97
CA MET A 172 16.28 -8.84 13.41
C MET A 172 15.04 -9.74 13.58
N LEU A 173 15.22 -11.03 13.28
CA LEU A 173 14.09 -11.95 13.04
C LEU A 173 13.24 -12.22 14.27
N ASP A 174 13.86 -12.29 15.47
CA ASP A 174 13.13 -12.53 16.73
C ASP A 174 12.20 -11.36 17.07
N LEU A 175 12.67 -10.12 16.85
CA LEU A 175 11.87 -8.92 17.05
C LEU A 175 10.71 -8.85 16.04
N ALA A 176 11.02 -9.11 14.77
CA ALA A 176 10.03 -9.14 13.71
C ALA A 176 8.93 -10.18 13.98
N GLU A 177 9.29 -11.40 14.45
CA GLU A 177 8.33 -12.42 14.82
C GLU A 177 7.40 -11.96 15.93
N TYR A 178 7.97 -11.34 16.98
CA TYR A 178 7.20 -10.78 18.09
C TYR A 178 6.20 -9.72 17.60
N ASP A 179 6.66 -8.79 16.78
CA ASP A 179 5.82 -7.69 16.29
C ASP A 179 4.72 -8.17 15.33
N PHE A 180 5.03 -9.10 14.43
CA PHE A 180 3.97 -9.74 13.63
C PHE A 180 3.01 -10.56 14.50
N GLY A 181 3.49 -11.16 15.60
CA GLY A 181 2.65 -11.81 16.60
C GLY A 181 1.65 -10.82 17.20
N LYS A 182 2.12 -9.64 17.63
CA LYS A 182 1.25 -8.56 18.14
C LYS A 182 0.25 -8.05 17.09
N ALA A 183 0.70 -7.86 15.86
CA ALA A 183 -0.19 -7.47 14.78
C ALA A 183 -1.31 -8.50 14.53
N ILE A 184 -0.99 -9.80 14.61
CA ILE A 184 -1.96 -10.89 14.47
C ILE A 184 -2.93 -10.94 15.67
N GLU A 185 -2.47 -10.70 16.89
CA GLU A 185 -3.34 -10.62 18.08
C GLU A 185 -4.38 -9.51 17.92
N LEU A 186 -3.96 -8.33 17.43
CA LEU A 186 -4.81 -7.15 17.24
C LEU A 186 -5.71 -7.24 16.01
N ALA A 187 -5.28 -7.94 14.95
CA ALA A 187 -6.04 -8.12 13.72
C ALA A 187 -5.94 -9.57 13.21
N PRO A 188 -6.65 -10.52 13.87
CA PRO A 188 -6.49 -11.96 13.64
C PRO A 188 -6.93 -12.42 12.25
N ASP A 189 -7.77 -11.66 11.56
CA ASP A 189 -8.27 -11.99 10.22
C ASP A 189 -7.39 -11.43 9.09
N ASN A 190 -6.37 -10.63 9.43
CA ASN A 190 -5.43 -10.14 8.44
C ASN A 190 -4.41 -11.22 8.07
N THR A 191 -4.59 -11.78 6.88
CA THR A 191 -3.75 -12.86 6.35
C THR A 191 -2.32 -12.42 6.04
N GLU A 192 -2.10 -11.14 5.73
CA GLU A 192 -0.79 -10.60 5.38
C GLU A 192 0.17 -10.64 6.58
N TYR A 193 -0.31 -10.30 7.77
CA TYR A 193 0.53 -10.35 8.98
C TYR A 193 0.99 -11.78 9.30
N ARG A 194 0.12 -12.79 9.07
CA ARG A 194 0.50 -14.20 9.22
C ARG A 194 1.51 -14.62 8.17
N LEU A 195 1.33 -14.25 6.91
CA LEU A 195 2.30 -14.56 5.86
C LEU A 195 3.66 -13.94 6.11
N ASN A 196 3.71 -12.71 6.63
CA ASN A 196 4.96 -12.06 7.02
C ASN A 196 5.63 -12.82 8.16
N ARG A 197 4.88 -13.28 9.18
CA ARG A 197 5.43 -14.13 10.25
C ARG A 197 5.89 -15.50 9.73
N VAL A 198 5.17 -16.11 8.80
CA VAL A 198 5.60 -17.33 8.10
C VAL A 198 6.95 -17.13 7.43
N ASP A 199 7.15 -16.03 6.70
CA ASP A 199 8.43 -15.71 6.06
C ASP A 199 9.56 -15.60 7.07
N VAL A 200 9.33 -14.86 8.15
CA VAL A 200 10.30 -14.70 9.25
C VAL A 200 10.67 -16.07 9.86
N ARG A 201 9.69 -16.92 10.18
CA ARG A 201 9.91 -18.26 10.75
C ARG A 201 10.68 -19.18 9.79
N LEU A 202 10.39 -19.11 8.48
CA LEU A 202 11.15 -19.84 7.46
C LEU A 202 12.62 -19.39 7.41
N ARG A 203 12.89 -18.09 7.50
CA ARG A 203 14.25 -17.53 7.56
C ARG A 203 14.98 -17.97 8.83
N MET A 204 14.26 -18.12 9.95
CA MET A 204 14.76 -18.69 11.21
C MET A 204 14.90 -20.22 11.16
N LYS A 205 14.55 -20.89 10.04
CA LYS A 205 14.50 -22.35 9.88
C LYS A 205 13.47 -23.06 10.78
N ARG A 206 12.51 -22.33 11.32
CA ARG A 206 11.42 -22.85 12.18
C ARG A 206 10.22 -23.27 11.32
N LYS A 207 10.44 -24.32 10.51
CA LYS A 207 9.50 -24.77 9.47
C LYS A 207 8.17 -25.27 10.03
N ASP A 208 8.19 -25.95 11.18
CA ASP A 208 6.97 -26.49 11.77
C ASP A 208 6.04 -25.38 12.26
N GLU A 209 6.58 -24.36 12.91
CA GLU A 209 5.82 -23.19 13.34
C GLU A 209 5.31 -22.34 12.17
N ALA A 210 6.09 -22.24 11.10
CA ALA A 210 5.63 -21.63 9.85
C ALA A 210 4.43 -22.39 9.25
N ARG A 211 4.46 -23.73 9.32
CA ARG A 211 3.36 -24.57 8.87
C ARG A 211 2.11 -24.43 9.73
N GLU A 212 2.26 -24.29 11.07
CA GLU A 212 1.15 -24.03 11.97
C GLU A 212 0.40 -22.76 11.61
N ASP A 213 1.12 -21.67 11.29
CA ASP A 213 0.49 -20.43 10.82
C ASP A 213 -0.29 -20.62 9.51
N LEU A 214 0.25 -21.38 8.56
CA LEU A 214 -0.44 -21.68 7.30
C LEU A 214 -1.69 -22.54 7.54
N ASP A 215 -1.61 -23.53 8.44
CA ASP A 215 -2.76 -24.38 8.80
C ASP A 215 -3.86 -23.56 9.47
N GLU A 216 -3.49 -22.59 10.33
CA GLU A 216 -4.44 -21.67 10.95
C GLU A 216 -5.12 -20.76 9.90
N MET A 217 -4.39 -20.30 8.87
CA MET A 217 -4.98 -19.55 7.75
C MET A 217 -6.01 -20.40 6.98
N VAL A 218 -5.72 -21.69 6.76
CA VAL A 218 -6.67 -22.60 6.11
C VAL A 218 -7.91 -22.80 6.97
N LYS A 219 -7.79 -22.98 8.28
CA LYS A 219 -8.93 -23.06 9.21
C LYS A 219 -9.80 -21.80 9.17
N ARG A 220 -9.22 -20.63 8.91
CA ARG A 220 -9.92 -19.34 8.74
C ARG A 220 -10.47 -19.11 7.33
N GLY A 221 -10.44 -20.11 6.45
CA GLY A 221 -11.08 -20.08 5.13
C GLY A 221 -10.16 -19.69 3.97
N VAL A 222 -8.86 -19.50 4.19
CA VAL A 222 -7.92 -19.28 3.08
C VAL A 222 -7.73 -20.59 2.33
N SER A 223 -7.90 -20.57 1.00
CA SER A 223 -7.70 -21.78 0.19
C SER A 223 -6.27 -22.29 0.30
N ARG A 224 -6.12 -23.60 0.60
CA ARG A 224 -4.81 -24.25 0.65
C ARG A 224 -4.04 -24.14 -0.67
N ALA A 225 -4.77 -24.09 -1.79
CA ALA A 225 -4.16 -23.90 -3.11
C ALA A 225 -3.42 -22.56 -3.23
N ASN A 226 -3.94 -21.49 -2.61
CA ASN A 226 -3.31 -20.17 -2.61
C ASN A 226 -2.04 -20.13 -1.73
N LEU A 227 -1.86 -21.11 -0.85
CA LEU A 227 -0.74 -21.23 0.08
C LEU A 227 0.26 -22.32 -0.35
N ALA A 228 0.08 -22.94 -1.53
CA ALA A 228 0.85 -24.11 -1.96
C ALA A 228 2.37 -23.84 -1.97
N ASP A 229 2.80 -22.67 -2.46
CA ASP A 229 4.21 -22.30 -2.52
C ASP A 229 4.82 -22.12 -1.12
N TRP A 230 4.05 -21.60 -0.17
CA TRP A 230 4.48 -21.47 1.23
C TRP A 230 4.62 -22.84 1.91
N TYR A 231 3.65 -23.74 1.70
CA TYR A 231 3.76 -25.12 2.20
C TYR A 231 4.96 -25.86 1.60
N ALA A 232 5.29 -25.60 0.33
CA ALA A 232 6.48 -26.21 -0.29
C ALA A 232 7.78 -25.77 0.40
N LYS A 233 7.89 -24.51 0.85
CA LYS A 233 9.05 -24.00 1.60
C LYS A 233 9.16 -24.61 3.01
N CYS A 234 8.06 -25.11 3.58
CA CYS A 234 8.01 -25.79 4.87
C CYS A 234 8.41 -27.28 4.80
N ARG A 235 8.75 -27.82 3.64
CA ARG A 235 9.26 -29.21 3.47
C ARG A 235 10.79 -29.24 3.64
#